data_d182dc5977f3fd8bc489d639ae1ffdc5
#
_entry.id   d182dc5977f3fd8bc489d639ae1ffdc5
#
_cell.length_a   1.000
_cell.length_b   1.000
_cell.length_c   1.000
_cell.angle_alpha   90.00
_cell.angle_beta   90.00
_cell.angle_gamma   90.00
#
_symmetry.space_group_name_H-M   'P 1'
#
loop_
_entity.id
_entity.type
_entity.pdbx_description
1 polymer ?
#
loop_
_entity_poly.entity_id
_entity_poly.type
_entity_poly.pdbx_seq_one_letter_code
_entity_poly.pdbx_strand_id
1 'polypeptide(L)'
;MTVIAWDGKTLAADTYCTTADGEVIYGPKIYKTPCGLYGGAGDDPAIELVRLWLMRGGKIKTRPPSFAQGIAFTGLLVDRYGDLFVLDTNILPVRFFPQKFAIGSGAQAAIALMHCGHSAAEAIQKIITHRLVDACGGEVQTLTLKKKKGGIRKS
;
A
#
# COMPACT_ATOMS: atom_id res chain seq x y z
N MET A 1 8.89 -9.17 -2.08
CA MET A 1 9.39 -7.78 -2.09
C MET A 1 8.46 -6.93 -2.91
N THR A 2 8.31 -5.67 -2.56
CA THR A 2 7.13 -4.89 -3.00
C THR A 2 7.46 -3.40 -3.07
N VAL A 3 6.81 -2.69 -3.94
CA VAL A 3 6.69 -1.24 -3.87
C VAL A 3 5.22 -0.83 -3.98
N ILE A 4 4.76 -0.07 -3.01
CA ILE A 4 3.42 0.52 -2.99
C ILE A 4 3.58 2.01 -2.72
N ALA A 5 3.08 2.85 -3.62
CA ALA A 5 3.28 4.29 -3.59
C ALA A 5 1.97 5.05 -3.67
N TRP A 6 1.88 6.13 -2.91
CA TRP A 6 0.77 7.09 -2.89
C TRP A 6 1.26 8.48 -3.24
N ASP A 7 0.65 9.12 -4.21
CA ASP A 7 1.02 10.47 -4.69
C ASP A 7 0.06 11.59 -4.27
N GLY A 8 -0.90 11.28 -3.40
CA GLY A 8 -1.97 12.20 -3.00
C GLY A 8 -3.28 12.00 -3.77
N LYS A 9 -3.29 11.19 -4.81
CA LYS A 9 -4.45 10.91 -5.66
C LYS A 9 -4.59 9.44 -6.02
N THR A 10 -3.49 8.79 -6.35
CA THR A 10 -3.44 7.41 -6.85
C THR A 10 -2.54 6.57 -5.98
N LEU A 11 -3.02 5.40 -5.61
CA LEU A 11 -2.24 4.32 -5.03
C LEU A 11 -1.80 3.40 -6.16
N ALA A 12 -0.50 3.15 -6.25
CA ALA A 12 0.08 2.30 -7.27
C ALA A 12 1.00 1.24 -6.64
N ALA A 13 1.11 0.09 -7.28
CA ALA A 13 1.97 -1.00 -6.85
C ALA A 13 2.52 -1.76 -8.05
N ASP A 14 3.66 -2.43 -7.86
CA ASP A 14 4.10 -3.48 -8.76
C ASP A 14 3.30 -4.76 -8.51
N THR A 15 3.40 -5.73 -9.41
CA THR A 15 2.65 -7.00 -9.32
C THR A 15 3.54 -8.22 -9.13
N TYR A 16 4.84 -8.04 -9.06
CA TYR A 16 5.81 -9.12 -8.89
C TYR A 16 5.77 -9.68 -7.47
N CYS A 17 5.52 -10.97 -7.35
CA CYS A 17 5.53 -11.71 -6.09
C CYS A 17 6.43 -12.94 -6.22
N THR A 18 6.99 -13.40 -5.10
CA THR A 18 7.70 -14.67 -5.02
C THR A 18 7.01 -15.59 -4.02
N THR A 19 6.88 -16.85 -4.37
CA THR A 19 6.41 -17.88 -3.45
C THR A 19 7.52 -18.24 -2.45
N ALA A 20 7.17 -19.00 -1.42
CA ALA A 20 8.15 -19.53 -0.46
C ALA A 20 9.23 -20.38 -1.12
N ASP A 21 8.89 -21.06 -2.22
CA ASP A 21 9.82 -21.89 -3.01
C ASP A 21 10.62 -21.09 -4.05
N GLY A 22 10.45 -19.76 -4.08
CA GLY A 22 11.17 -18.86 -4.96
C GLY A 22 10.59 -18.73 -6.38
N GLU A 23 9.43 -19.31 -6.64
CA GLU A 23 8.75 -19.13 -7.92
C GLU A 23 8.21 -17.73 -8.06
N VAL A 24 8.28 -17.18 -9.26
CA VAL A 24 7.75 -15.88 -9.62
C VAL A 24 6.28 -16.01 -9.99
N ILE A 25 5.44 -15.26 -9.31
CA ILE A 25 4.03 -15.11 -9.64
C ILE A 25 3.69 -13.62 -9.72
N TYR A 26 2.58 -13.30 -10.35
CA TYR A 26 2.09 -11.94 -10.47
C TYR A 26 0.69 -11.85 -9.86
N GLY A 27 0.46 -10.85 -9.05
CA GLY A 27 -0.81 -10.68 -8.38
C GLY A 27 -1.03 -9.27 -7.85
N PRO A 28 -2.28 -8.98 -7.45
CA PRO A 28 -2.62 -7.68 -6.90
C PRO A 28 -1.97 -7.47 -5.53
N LYS A 29 -1.52 -6.26 -5.27
CA LYS A 29 -0.95 -5.84 -3.98
C LYS A 29 -1.74 -4.71 -3.32
N ILE A 30 -2.66 -4.10 -4.05
CA ILE A 30 -3.51 -3.02 -3.57
C ILE A 30 -4.98 -3.34 -3.81
N TYR A 31 -5.83 -2.88 -2.90
CA TYR A 31 -7.23 -3.28 -2.84
C TYR A 31 -8.12 -2.10 -2.45
N LYS A 32 -9.35 -2.11 -2.97
CA LYS A 32 -10.43 -1.26 -2.45
C LYS A 32 -11.09 -1.94 -1.26
N THR A 33 -11.26 -1.21 -0.19
CA THR A 33 -11.98 -1.69 1.00
C THR A 33 -13.03 -0.66 1.42
N PRO A 34 -13.99 -1.02 2.28
CA PRO A 34 -14.92 -0.05 2.87
C PRO A 34 -14.23 1.07 3.66
N CYS A 35 -13.00 0.82 4.15
CA CYS A 35 -12.20 1.80 4.88
C CYS A 35 -11.38 2.73 3.98
N GLY A 36 -11.21 2.39 2.70
CA GLY A 36 -10.40 3.13 1.74
C GLY A 36 -9.53 2.22 0.88
N LEU A 37 -8.48 2.80 0.30
CA LEU A 37 -7.50 2.08 -0.50
C LEU A 37 -6.42 1.49 0.41
N TYR A 38 -6.13 0.22 0.25
CA TYR A 38 -5.19 -0.52 1.09
C TYR A 38 -4.13 -1.22 0.26
N GLY A 39 -2.91 -1.23 0.77
CA GLY A 39 -1.83 -2.06 0.26
C GLY A 39 -0.91 -2.50 1.39
N GLY A 40 -0.36 -3.69 1.30
CA GLY A 40 0.52 -4.25 2.32
C GLY A 40 1.84 -4.78 1.75
N ALA A 41 2.89 -4.66 2.53
CA ALA A 41 4.21 -5.21 2.28
C ALA A 41 4.64 -6.09 3.45
N GLY A 42 5.38 -7.14 3.18
CA GLY A 42 5.84 -8.11 4.18
C GLY A 42 5.27 -9.50 3.92
N ASP A 43 4.91 -10.20 4.99
CA ASP A 43 4.39 -11.56 4.89
C ASP A 43 2.95 -11.60 4.35
N ASP A 44 2.71 -12.41 3.32
CA ASP A 44 1.42 -12.52 2.65
C ASP A 44 0.25 -12.86 3.58
N PRO A 45 0.38 -13.80 4.53
CA PRO A 45 -0.72 -14.07 5.47
C PRO A 45 -1.11 -12.84 6.30
N ALA A 46 -0.14 -12.03 6.73
CA ALA A 46 -0.40 -10.81 7.48
C ALA A 46 -1.13 -9.76 6.62
N ILE A 47 -0.69 -9.57 5.39
CA ILE A 47 -1.32 -8.68 4.41
C ILE A 47 -2.79 -9.08 4.20
N GLU A 48 -3.06 -10.36 4.02
CA GLU A 48 -4.41 -10.88 3.79
C GLU A 48 -5.32 -10.75 5.02
N LEU A 49 -4.81 -11.03 6.22
CA LEU A 49 -5.58 -10.86 7.46
C LEU A 49 -6.01 -9.41 7.66
N VAL A 50 -5.13 -8.46 7.40
CA VAL A 50 -5.47 -7.02 7.49
C VAL A 50 -6.47 -6.63 6.40
N ARG A 51 -6.31 -7.13 5.19
CA ARG A 51 -7.28 -6.91 4.11
C ARG A 51 -8.67 -7.37 4.51
N LEU A 52 -8.80 -8.58 5.03
CA LEU A 52 -10.07 -9.14 5.48
C LEU A 52 -10.69 -8.34 6.64
N TRP A 53 -9.87 -7.89 7.57
CA TRP A 53 -10.33 -7.01 8.66
C TRP A 53 -10.86 -5.67 8.14
N LEU A 54 -10.16 -5.04 7.19
CA LEU A 54 -10.61 -3.81 6.55
C LEU A 54 -11.88 -4.01 5.73
N MET A 55 -12.04 -5.16 5.07
CA MET A 55 -13.27 -5.52 4.36
C MET A 55 -14.49 -5.62 5.28
N ARG A 56 -14.28 -5.93 6.56
CA ARG A 56 -15.31 -5.96 7.61
C ARG A 56 -15.51 -4.62 8.32
N GLY A 57 -14.89 -3.55 7.83
CA GLY A 57 -15.03 -2.20 8.34
C GLY A 57 -13.91 -1.73 9.28
N GLY A 58 -12.90 -2.55 9.59
CA GLY A 58 -11.64 -2.16 10.23
C GLY A 58 -11.76 -1.34 11.51
N LYS A 59 -12.77 -1.59 12.35
CA LYS A 59 -12.96 -0.88 13.61
C LYS A 59 -12.14 -1.55 14.71
N ILE A 60 -11.48 -0.77 15.54
CA ILE A 60 -10.71 -1.27 16.71
C ILE A 60 -11.58 -2.19 17.57
N LYS A 61 -12.88 -1.91 17.68
CA LYS A 61 -13.86 -2.75 18.39
C LYS A 61 -14.06 -4.14 17.76
N THR A 62 -13.67 -4.37 16.51
CA THR A 62 -13.79 -5.65 15.80
C THR A 62 -12.54 -6.51 15.87
N ARG A 63 -11.70 -6.31 16.85
CA ARG A 63 -10.42 -7.00 17.05
C ARG A 63 -9.52 -6.94 15.81
N PRO A 64 -8.58 -5.98 15.75
CA PRO A 64 -7.53 -6.03 14.73
C PRO A 64 -6.81 -7.37 14.74
N PRO A 65 -6.34 -7.86 13.58
CA PRO A 65 -5.52 -9.05 13.55
C PRO A 65 -4.30 -8.90 14.45
N SER A 66 -3.93 -9.98 15.12
CA SER A 66 -2.66 -10.08 15.83
C SER A 66 -1.75 -11.05 15.11
N PHE A 67 -0.46 -10.78 15.11
CA PHE A 67 0.53 -11.60 14.43
C PHE A 67 1.46 -12.29 15.43
N ALA A 68 1.97 -13.45 15.04
CA ALA A 68 3.05 -14.10 15.76
C ALA A 68 4.30 -13.22 15.76
N GLN A 69 5.15 -13.40 16.76
CA GLN A 69 6.44 -12.72 16.81
C GLN A 69 7.29 -13.04 15.58
N GLY A 70 7.97 -12.04 15.02
CA GLY A 70 8.83 -12.19 13.84
C GLY A 70 8.12 -12.04 12.49
N ILE A 71 6.81 -11.80 12.47
CA ILE A 71 6.08 -11.49 11.24
C ILE A 71 6.43 -10.07 10.78
N ALA A 72 6.84 -9.94 9.52
CA ALA A 72 7.08 -8.66 8.88
C ALA A 72 5.80 -8.15 8.23
N PHE A 73 5.37 -6.95 8.58
CA PHE A 73 4.20 -6.31 7.99
C PHE A 73 4.28 -4.79 8.07
N THR A 74 3.99 -4.15 6.96
CA THR A 74 3.69 -2.72 6.88
C THR A 74 2.54 -2.54 5.92
N GLY A 75 1.50 -1.84 6.37
CA GLY A 75 0.33 -1.52 5.55
C GLY A 75 0.22 -0.03 5.29
N LEU A 76 -0.39 0.32 4.17
CA LEU A 76 -0.70 1.68 3.77
C LEU A 76 -2.19 1.74 3.49
N LEU A 77 -2.88 2.60 4.24
CA LEU A 77 -4.31 2.83 4.10
C LEU A 77 -4.56 4.29 3.77
N VAL A 78 -5.26 4.53 2.68
CA VAL A 78 -5.75 5.87 2.32
C VAL A 78 -7.25 5.85 2.47
N ASP A 79 -7.76 6.64 3.41
CA ASP A 79 -9.20 6.67 3.65
C ASP A 79 -9.97 7.42 2.54
N ARG A 80 -11.28 7.42 2.63
CA ARG A 80 -12.15 8.08 1.64
C ARG A 80 -11.95 9.60 1.52
N TYR A 81 -11.29 10.21 2.50
CA TYR A 81 -10.96 11.65 2.50
C TYR A 81 -9.58 11.96 1.94
N GLY A 82 -8.79 10.92 1.64
CA GLY A 82 -7.40 11.05 1.18
C GLY A 82 -6.38 11.16 2.31
N ASP A 83 -6.78 10.89 3.55
CA ASP A 83 -5.86 10.82 4.68
C ASP A 83 -5.07 9.52 4.64
N LEU A 84 -3.77 9.63 4.85
CA LEU A 84 -2.82 8.52 4.79
C LEU A 84 -2.53 7.97 6.18
N PHE A 85 -2.69 6.67 6.32
CA PHE A 85 -2.37 5.92 7.54
C PHE A 85 -1.34 4.83 7.24
N VAL A 86 -0.36 4.69 8.11
CA VAL A 86 0.56 3.56 8.10
C VAL A 86 0.16 2.59 9.21
N LEU A 87 0.06 1.33 8.85
CA LEU A 87 -0.24 0.22 9.75
C LEU A 87 1.04 -0.58 9.95
N ASP A 88 1.39 -0.84 11.19
CA ASP A 88 2.47 -1.76 11.55
C ASP A 88 1.93 -3.08 12.10
N THR A 89 2.78 -3.90 12.67
CA THR A 89 2.41 -5.19 13.26
C THR A 89 1.46 -5.08 14.45
N ASN A 90 1.33 -3.90 15.06
CA ASN A 90 0.36 -3.63 16.13
C ASN A 90 -1.02 -3.22 15.61
N ILE A 91 -1.14 -3.02 14.31
CA ILE A 91 -2.37 -2.61 13.60
C ILE A 91 -3.02 -1.35 14.21
N LEU A 92 -2.21 -0.46 14.74
CA LEU A 92 -2.66 0.87 15.14
C LEU A 92 -2.40 1.83 13.99
N PRO A 93 -3.46 2.37 13.36
CA PRO A 93 -3.27 3.30 12.25
C PRO A 93 -2.67 4.60 12.75
N VAL A 94 -1.46 4.88 12.29
CA VAL A 94 -0.79 6.16 12.54
C VAL A 94 -0.97 7.06 11.33
N ARG A 95 -1.60 8.21 11.54
CA ARG A 95 -1.83 9.20 10.50
C ARG A 95 -0.54 9.89 10.12
N PHE A 96 -0.29 9.98 8.81
CA PHE A 96 0.84 10.70 8.23
C PHE A 96 0.36 11.92 7.44
N PHE A 97 1.13 12.99 7.50
CA PHE A 97 0.83 14.22 6.77
C PHE A 97 1.44 14.32 5.37
N PRO A 98 2.53 13.61 5.00
CA PRO A 98 3.06 13.73 3.66
C PRO A 98 2.03 13.28 2.62
N GLN A 99 1.88 14.06 1.56
CA GLN A 99 0.99 13.74 0.44
C GLN A 99 1.56 12.65 -0.48
N LYS A 100 2.87 12.40 -0.37
CA LYS A 100 3.59 11.40 -1.17
C LYS A 100 4.34 10.49 -0.23
N PHE A 101 4.05 9.20 -0.32
CA PHE A 101 4.67 8.20 0.52
C PHE A 101 4.71 6.84 -0.18
N ALA A 102 5.61 5.99 0.25
CA ALA A 102 5.69 4.62 -0.26
C ALA A 102 6.15 3.66 0.82
N ILE A 103 5.81 2.39 0.65
CA ILE A 103 6.23 1.27 1.51
C ILE A 103 6.82 0.14 0.66
N GLY A 104 7.51 -0.76 1.32
CA GLY A 104 8.16 -1.92 0.70
C GLY A 104 9.61 -1.66 0.32
N SER A 105 10.24 -2.65 -0.29
CA SER A 105 11.66 -2.60 -0.68
C SER A 105 11.98 -1.50 -1.70
N GLY A 106 11.00 -1.13 -2.52
CA GLY A 106 11.14 -0.04 -3.50
C GLY A 106 10.74 1.34 -2.97
N ALA A 107 10.42 1.48 -1.68
CA ALA A 107 9.85 2.71 -1.13
C ALA A 107 10.74 3.95 -1.34
N GLN A 108 12.04 3.84 -1.05
CA GLN A 108 12.95 4.98 -1.17
C GLN A 108 13.07 5.47 -2.61
N ALA A 109 13.17 4.55 -3.57
CA ALA A 109 13.21 4.91 -4.99
C ALA A 109 11.90 5.57 -5.44
N ALA A 110 10.76 5.03 -5.03
CA ALA A 110 9.46 5.60 -5.36
C ALA A 110 9.27 7.00 -4.77
N ILE A 111 9.62 7.20 -3.50
CA ILE A 111 9.54 8.51 -2.83
C ILE A 111 10.41 9.53 -3.56
N ALA A 112 11.65 9.18 -3.88
CA ALA A 112 12.56 10.07 -4.60
C ALA A 112 12.00 10.47 -5.97
N LEU A 113 11.49 9.53 -6.75
CA LEU A 113 10.89 9.79 -8.05
C LEU A 113 9.63 10.67 -7.96
N MET A 114 8.77 10.43 -6.98
CA MET A 114 7.59 11.26 -6.76
C MET A 114 7.96 12.69 -6.35
N HIS A 115 9.00 12.87 -5.55
CA HIS A 115 9.52 14.22 -5.23
C HIS A 115 10.16 14.92 -6.43
N CYS A 116 10.60 14.16 -7.43
CA CYS A 116 11.07 14.71 -8.71
C CYS A 116 9.92 15.01 -9.71
N GLY A 117 8.68 14.90 -9.28
CA GLY A 117 7.51 15.28 -10.07
C GLY A 117 6.80 14.13 -10.78
N HIS A 118 7.20 12.88 -10.56
CA HIS A 118 6.49 11.73 -11.12
C HIS A 118 5.25 11.38 -10.30
N SER A 119 4.21 10.86 -10.97
CA SER A 119 3.08 10.23 -10.28
C SER A 119 3.52 8.91 -9.63
N ALA A 120 2.69 8.37 -8.74
CA ALA A 120 2.95 7.05 -8.16
C ALA A 120 3.09 5.96 -9.24
N ALA A 121 2.21 5.94 -10.21
CA ALA A 121 2.25 5.00 -11.32
C ALA A 121 3.52 5.15 -12.17
N GLU A 122 3.90 6.38 -12.52
CA GLU A 122 5.13 6.66 -13.27
C GLU A 122 6.38 6.26 -12.48
N ALA A 123 6.41 6.54 -11.18
CA ALA A 123 7.52 6.17 -10.30
C ALA A 123 7.73 4.65 -10.30
N ILE A 124 6.65 3.87 -10.12
CA ILE A 124 6.72 2.41 -10.13
C ILE A 124 7.10 1.89 -11.52
N GLN A 125 6.55 2.47 -12.59
CA GLN A 125 6.92 2.07 -13.96
C GLN A 125 8.41 2.28 -14.23
N LYS A 126 8.99 3.37 -13.73
CA LYS A 126 10.44 3.63 -13.86
C LYS A 126 11.28 2.64 -13.05
N ILE A 127 10.84 2.31 -11.86
CA ILE A 127 11.50 1.28 -11.02
C ILE A 127 11.56 -0.05 -11.76
N ILE A 128 10.45 -0.46 -12.37
CA ILE A 128 10.34 -1.70 -13.15
C ILE A 128 11.21 -1.65 -14.40
N THR A 129 11.03 -0.61 -15.22
CA THR A 129 11.70 -0.47 -16.53
C THR A 129 13.21 -0.39 -16.41
N HIS A 130 13.70 0.37 -15.45
CA HIS A 130 15.15 0.59 -15.24
C HIS A 130 15.74 -0.34 -14.19
N ARG A 131 14.99 -1.28 -13.67
CA ARG A 131 15.43 -2.24 -12.64
C ARG A 131 16.12 -1.56 -11.46
N LEU A 132 15.53 -0.47 -10.98
CA LEU A 132 16.08 0.32 -9.87
C LEU A 132 16.05 -0.46 -8.55
N VAL A 133 15.14 -1.44 -8.44
CA VAL A 133 15.04 -2.36 -7.32
C VAL A 133 14.78 -3.77 -7.90
N ASP A 134 15.69 -4.69 -7.71
CA ASP A 134 15.64 -6.03 -8.32
C ASP A 134 14.38 -6.83 -7.95
N ALA A 135 13.81 -6.53 -6.81
CA ALA A 135 12.68 -7.25 -6.27
C ALA A 135 11.32 -6.69 -6.68
N CYS A 136 11.29 -5.68 -7.53
CA CYS A 136 10.08 -5.05 -8.04
C CYS A 136 9.95 -5.32 -9.53
N GLY A 137 8.77 -5.70 -9.98
CA GLY A 137 8.58 -6.05 -11.38
C GLY A 137 7.11 -6.29 -11.75
N GLY A 138 6.91 -6.85 -12.94
CA GLY A 138 5.59 -7.10 -13.49
C GLY A 138 4.95 -5.84 -14.08
N GLU A 139 3.67 -5.69 -13.89
CA GLU A 139 2.88 -4.55 -14.33
C GLU A 139 2.60 -3.57 -13.20
N VAL A 140 2.21 -2.36 -13.53
CA VAL A 140 1.76 -1.36 -12.56
C VAL A 140 0.28 -1.52 -12.31
N GLN A 141 -0.10 -1.81 -11.08
CA GLN A 141 -1.48 -1.77 -10.60
C GLN A 141 -1.79 -0.39 -10.05
N THR A 142 -2.95 0.18 -10.36
CA THR A 142 -3.36 1.50 -9.86
C THR A 142 -4.78 1.50 -9.31
N LEU A 143 -4.99 2.25 -8.24
CA LEU A 143 -6.30 2.59 -7.69
C LEU A 143 -6.34 4.09 -7.42
N THR A 144 -7.32 4.77 -7.99
CA THR A 144 -7.48 6.21 -7.81
C THR A 144 -8.60 6.50 -6.84
N LEU A 145 -8.35 7.40 -5.89
CA LEU A 145 -9.35 7.87 -4.97
C LEU A 145 -10.32 8.81 -5.70
N LYS A 146 -11.59 8.41 -5.79
CA LYS A 146 -12.65 9.30 -6.26
C LYS A 146 -13.05 10.22 -5.12
N LYS A 147 -12.63 11.49 -5.15
CA LYS A 147 -13.14 12.50 -4.22
C LYS A 147 -14.65 12.65 -4.46
N LYS A 148 -15.47 12.41 -3.44
CA LYS A 148 -16.87 12.82 -3.48
C LYS A 148 -16.89 14.34 -3.55
N LYS A 149 -17.46 14.91 -4.65
CA LYS A 149 -17.74 16.34 -4.74
C LYS A 149 -18.67 16.71 -3.56
N GLY A 150 -18.27 17.64 -2.70
CA GLY A 150 -19.16 18.38 -1.80
C GLY A 150 -19.44 17.79 -0.44
N GLY A 151 -18.63 16.90 0.10
CA GLY A 151 -18.77 16.47 1.50
C GLY A 151 -17.92 17.33 2.46
N ILE A 152 -18.59 18.13 3.31
CA ILE A 152 -17.90 18.76 4.45
C ILE A 152 -17.41 17.64 5.36
N ARG A 153 -16.10 17.65 5.68
CA ARG A 153 -15.50 16.73 6.64
C ARG A 153 -16.15 16.92 8.00
N LYS A 154 -16.93 15.97 8.47
CA LYS A 154 -17.39 15.95 9.86
C LYS A 154 -16.21 15.50 10.72
N SER A 155 -15.74 16.40 11.55
CA SER A 155 -14.74 16.13 12.59
C SER A 155 -15.30 15.18 13.65
#